data_6706769ccc563e4091c02d9ee07630e9
#
_entry.id   6706769ccc563e4091c02d9ee07630e9
#
_cell.length_a   1.000
_cell.length_b   1.000
_cell.length_c   1.000
_cell.angle_alpha   90.00
_cell.angle_beta   90.00
_cell.angle_gamma   90.00
#
_symmetry.space_group_name_H-M   'P 1'
#
loop_
_entity.id
_entity.type
_entity.pdbx_description
1 polymer ?
#
loop_
_entity_poly.entity_id
_entity_poly.type
_entity_poly.pdbx_seq_one_letter_code
_entity_poly.pdbx_strand_id
1 'polypeptide(L)'
;MTEESNQANNHGNDTYSPIRTKVRMQRANGFRILEMYEEAEEELSKICPEDRLERDVLTMNLAVRQDAEDWSSMLKTARILRRQYPDASEWWIAEAYALRRSESMESAREVLLDAEKRHVDDPCIKYNLSCYSCRKGDIKTALRYLLAAVELDAKYKKLALEDEDLVEMREVLLKLGFSTESEPDES
;
A
#
# COMPACT_ATOMS: atom_id res chain seq x y z
N MET A 1 -65.77 -12.45 20.13
CA MET A 1 -64.83 -13.41 19.50
C MET A 1 -64.16 -12.64 18.36
N THR A 2 -63.02 -12.06 18.65
CA THR A 2 -62.23 -11.23 17.73
C THR A 2 -60.93 -11.98 17.47
N GLU A 3 -60.73 -12.37 16.23
CA GLU A 3 -59.48 -12.98 15.76
C GLU A 3 -58.44 -11.89 15.55
N GLU A 4 -57.44 -11.87 16.40
CA GLU A 4 -56.24 -11.07 16.19
C GLU A 4 -55.35 -11.76 15.16
N SER A 5 -55.28 -11.16 13.97
CA SER A 5 -54.36 -11.56 12.92
C SER A 5 -52.93 -11.12 13.29
N ASN A 6 -52.15 -12.11 13.64
CA ASN A 6 -50.68 -11.97 13.90
C ASN A 6 -49.94 -11.71 12.55
N GLN A 7 -49.70 -10.42 12.25
CA GLN A 7 -48.77 -10.06 11.16
C GLN A 7 -47.36 -10.23 11.66
N ALA A 8 -46.80 -11.39 11.38
CA ALA A 8 -45.36 -11.61 11.51
C ALA A 8 -44.61 -10.66 10.55
N ASN A 9 -43.93 -9.68 11.13
CA ASN A 9 -42.96 -8.85 10.44
C ASN A 9 -41.82 -9.75 9.93
N ASN A 10 -41.92 -10.12 8.68
CA ASN A 10 -40.85 -10.75 7.95
C ASN A 10 -39.79 -9.68 7.58
N HIS A 11 -38.93 -9.34 8.54
CA HIS A 11 -37.74 -8.60 8.25
C HIS A 11 -36.88 -9.53 7.44
N GLY A 12 -36.86 -9.30 6.11
CA GLY A 12 -36.09 -10.06 5.16
C GLY A 12 -34.65 -10.17 5.63
N ASN A 13 -34.30 -11.37 5.97
CA ASN A 13 -32.94 -11.80 6.16
C ASN A 13 -32.28 -11.67 4.76
N ASP A 14 -31.68 -10.52 4.49
CA ASP A 14 -30.92 -10.26 3.27
C ASP A 14 -29.67 -11.13 3.38
N THR A 15 -29.87 -12.44 3.09
CA THR A 15 -28.84 -13.45 3.12
C THR A 15 -27.72 -12.99 2.23
N TYR A 16 -26.65 -12.53 2.86
CA TYR A 16 -25.41 -12.15 2.27
C TYR A 16 -24.95 -13.22 1.27
N SER A 17 -24.63 -12.80 0.06
CA SER A 17 -24.11 -13.66 -0.98
C SER A 17 -22.66 -13.26 -1.31
N PRO A 18 -21.69 -14.18 -1.23
CA PRO A 18 -20.31 -13.94 -1.66
C PRO A 18 -20.21 -13.38 -3.11
N ILE A 19 -21.19 -13.76 -3.95
CA ILE A 19 -21.31 -13.24 -5.32
C ILE A 19 -21.54 -11.73 -5.32
N ARG A 20 -22.30 -11.19 -4.35
CA ARG A 20 -22.56 -9.74 -4.26
C ARG A 20 -21.28 -8.97 -3.95
N THR A 21 -20.46 -9.41 -3.01
CA THR A 21 -19.18 -8.77 -2.67
C THR A 21 -18.24 -8.78 -3.86
N LYS A 22 -18.07 -9.92 -4.54
CA LYS A 22 -17.25 -9.99 -5.74
C LYS A 22 -17.73 -9.04 -6.84
N VAL A 23 -19.04 -8.93 -7.08
CA VAL A 23 -19.61 -8.02 -8.08
C VAL A 23 -19.37 -6.56 -7.68
N ARG A 24 -19.53 -6.21 -6.39
CA ARG A 24 -19.24 -4.86 -5.87
C ARG A 24 -17.76 -4.49 -6.10
N MET A 25 -16.85 -5.39 -5.77
CA MET A 25 -15.42 -5.20 -5.99
C MET A 25 -15.08 -5.02 -7.48
N GLN A 26 -15.68 -5.81 -8.37
CA GLN A 26 -15.47 -5.66 -9.81
C GLN A 26 -15.95 -4.30 -10.32
N ARG A 27 -17.11 -3.82 -9.86
CA ARG A 27 -17.62 -2.48 -10.20
C ARG A 27 -16.72 -1.38 -9.65
N ALA A 28 -16.34 -1.49 -8.38
CA ALA A 28 -15.42 -0.54 -7.75
C ALA A 28 -14.10 -0.45 -8.51
N ASN A 29 -13.54 -1.59 -8.93
CA ASN A 29 -12.33 -1.60 -9.75
C ASN A 29 -12.57 -0.97 -11.13
N GLY A 30 -13.74 -1.21 -11.76
CA GLY A 30 -14.11 -0.56 -13.01
C GLY A 30 -14.17 0.97 -12.87
N PHE A 31 -14.83 1.49 -11.84
CA PHE A 31 -14.88 2.92 -11.55
C PHE A 31 -13.47 3.48 -11.22
N ARG A 32 -12.66 2.77 -10.44
CA ARG A 32 -11.28 3.15 -10.12
C ARG A 32 -10.43 3.35 -11.39
N ILE A 33 -10.52 2.42 -12.37
CA ILE A 33 -9.80 2.52 -13.66
C ILE A 33 -10.27 3.72 -14.49
N LEU A 34 -11.53 4.13 -14.32
CA LEU A 34 -12.10 5.31 -14.96
C LEU A 34 -11.87 6.61 -14.15
N GLU A 35 -11.08 6.54 -13.07
CA GLU A 35 -10.80 7.66 -12.16
C GLU A 35 -12.07 8.23 -11.48
N MET A 36 -13.15 7.42 -11.42
CA MET A 36 -14.42 7.73 -10.75
C MET A 36 -14.37 7.20 -9.30
N TYR A 37 -13.58 7.87 -8.47
CA TYR A 37 -13.23 7.33 -7.14
C TYR A 37 -14.40 7.38 -6.16
N GLU A 38 -15.28 8.38 -6.24
CA GLU A 38 -16.47 8.48 -5.41
C GLU A 38 -17.43 7.31 -5.67
N GLU A 39 -17.66 6.97 -6.93
CA GLU A 39 -18.49 5.83 -7.32
C GLU A 39 -17.85 4.49 -6.93
N ALA A 40 -16.52 4.41 -7.01
CA ALA A 40 -15.80 3.24 -6.53
C ALA A 40 -15.98 3.03 -5.02
N GLU A 41 -15.86 4.08 -4.22
CA GLU A 41 -16.10 4.04 -2.77
C GLU A 41 -17.58 3.74 -2.45
N GLU A 42 -18.52 4.28 -3.21
CA GLU A 42 -19.94 3.99 -3.05
C GLU A 42 -20.23 2.48 -3.26
N GLU A 43 -19.65 1.85 -4.28
CA GLU A 43 -19.79 0.41 -4.48
C GLU A 43 -19.17 -0.41 -3.34
N LEU A 44 -18.01 0.00 -2.83
CA LEU A 44 -17.37 -0.66 -1.68
C LEU A 44 -18.18 -0.48 -0.39
N SER A 45 -18.83 0.66 -0.21
CA SER A 45 -19.69 0.93 0.97
C SER A 45 -20.91 0.01 1.05
N LYS A 46 -21.38 -0.48 -0.10
CA LYS A 46 -22.51 -1.42 -0.24
C LYS A 46 -22.14 -2.87 0.05
N ILE A 47 -20.87 -3.16 0.33
CA ILE A 47 -20.42 -4.50 0.75
C ILE A 47 -20.94 -4.77 2.16
N CYS A 48 -21.42 -6.00 2.37
CA CYS A 48 -21.93 -6.46 3.64
C CYS A 48 -20.91 -6.24 4.78
N PRO A 49 -21.34 -5.80 5.97
CA PRO A 49 -20.42 -5.54 7.08
C PRO A 49 -19.51 -6.70 7.44
N GLU A 50 -19.98 -7.94 7.29
CA GLU A 50 -19.26 -9.16 7.62
C GLU A 50 -18.01 -9.34 6.73
N ASP A 51 -18.09 -8.89 5.46
CA ASP A 51 -17.00 -9.04 4.50
C ASP A 51 -16.05 -7.84 4.44
N ARG A 52 -16.41 -6.72 5.03
CA ARG A 52 -15.62 -5.48 4.92
C ARG A 52 -14.20 -5.62 5.42
N LEU A 53 -13.94 -6.58 6.29
CA LEU A 53 -12.62 -6.87 6.84
C LEU A 53 -11.91 -8.02 6.13
N GLU A 54 -12.48 -8.56 5.07
CA GLU A 54 -11.78 -9.53 4.22
C GLU A 54 -10.59 -8.87 3.53
N ARG A 55 -9.51 -9.64 3.37
CA ARG A 55 -8.25 -9.16 2.79
C ARG A 55 -8.47 -8.48 1.43
N ASP A 56 -9.20 -9.13 0.54
CA ASP A 56 -9.42 -8.64 -0.82
C ASP A 56 -10.22 -7.34 -0.84
N VAL A 57 -11.22 -7.22 0.05
CA VAL A 57 -12.02 -6.00 0.19
C VAL A 57 -11.18 -4.85 0.74
N LEU A 58 -10.37 -5.10 1.77
CA LEU A 58 -9.45 -4.11 2.32
C LEU A 58 -8.40 -3.69 1.29
N THR A 59 -7.87 -4.64 0.52
CA THR A 59 -6.91 -4.36 -0.55
C THR A 59 -7.52 -3.48 -1.64
N MET A 60 -8.76 -3.75 -2.04
CA MET A 60 -9.48 -2.89 -3.00
C MET A 60 -9.73 -1.49 -2.43
N ASN A 61 -10.16 -1.38 -1.17
CA ASN A 61 -10.31 -0.09 -0.49
C ASN A 61 -8.99 0.70 -0.46
N LEU A 62 -7.88 0.01 -0.18
CA LEU A 62 -6.57 0.64 -0.15
C LEU A 62 -6.18 1.17 -1.53
N ALA A 63 -6.41 0.38 -2.59
CA ALA A 63 -6.09 0.78 -3.97
C ALA A 63 -6.93 1.99 -4.42
N VAL A 64 -8.24 1.98 -4.17
CA VAL A 64 -9.13 3.13 -4.51
C VAL A 64 -8.66 4.40 -3.79
N ARG A 65 -8.35 4.31 -2.50
CA ARG A 65 -7.92 5.47 -1.71
C ARG A 65 -6.54 5.97 -2.08
N GLN A 66 -5.64 5.08 -2.50
CA GLN A 66 -4.34 5.46 -3.03
C GLN A 66 -4.48 6.26 -4.32
N ASP A 67 -5.30 5.77 -5.26
CA ASP A 67 -5.50 6.43 -6.55
C ASP A 67 -6.28 7.76 -6.40
N ALA A 68 -7.20 7.82 -5.42
CA ALA A 68 -7.92 9.05 -5.05
C ALA A 68 -7.08 10.03 -4.21
N GLU A 69 -5.84 9.68 -3.88
CA GLU A 69 -4.97 10.45 -2.97
C GLU A 69 -5.58 10.73 -1.58
N ASP A 70 -6.57 9.93 -1.15
CA ASP A 70 -7.09 9.99 0.23
C ASP A 70 -6.16 9.24 1.19
N TRP A 71 -5.04 9.88 1.48
CA TRP A 71 -3.96 9.32 2.30
C TRP A 71 -4.41 9.01 3.72
N SER A 72 -5.32 9.79 4.27
CA SER A 72 -5.86 9.59 5.62
C SER A 72 -6.69 8.31 5.73
N SER A 73 -7.56 8.05 4.76
CA SER A 73 -8.36 6.81 4.73
C SER A 73 -7.53 5.61 4.29
N MET A 74 -6.57 5.80 3.38
CA MET A 74 -5.59 4.79 3.02
C MET A 74 -4.81 4.31 4.25
N LEU A 75 -4.33 5.24 5.10
CA LEU A 75 -3.60 4.94 6.32
C LEU A 75 -4.42 4.06 7.28
N LYS A 76 -5.70 4.38 7.48
CA LYS A 76 -6.59 3.56 8.32
C LYS A 76 -6.69 2.13 7.80
N THR A 77 -6.84 1.96 6.49
CA THR A 77 -6.95 0.64 5.84
C THR A 77 -5.63 -0.13 5.92
N ALA A 78 -4.50 0.52 5.63
CA ALA A 78 -3.18 -0.08 5.70
C ALA A 78 -2.87 -0.59 7.13
N ARG A 79 -3.24 0.18 8.16
CA ARG A 79 -3.10 -0.23 9.56
C ARG A 79 -3.92 -1.48 9.91
N ILE A 80 -5.12 -1.63 9.35
CA ILE A 80 -5.94 -2.84 9.53
C ILE A 80 -5.25 -4.03 8.89
N LEU A 81 -4.85 -3.90 7.61
CA LEU A 81 -4.17 -4.95 6.86
C LEU A 81 -2.87 -5.39 7.56
N ARG A 82 -2.03 -4.46 7.98
CA ARG A 82 -0.79 -4.77 8.70
C ARG A 82 -1.03 -5.52 10.01
N ARG A 83 -2.09 -5.18 10.74
CA ARG A 83 -2.45 -5.89 12.00
C ARG A 83 -2.95 -7.29 11.74
N GLN A 84 -3.72 -7.50 10.68
CA GLN A 84 -4.27 -8.80 10.32
C GLN A 84 -3.24 -9.71 9.64
N TYR A 85 -2.33 -9.12 8.87
CA TYR A 85 -1.32 -9.83 8.05
C TYR A 85 0.08 -9.28 8.29
N PRO A 86 0.62 -9.39 9.53
CA PRO A 86 1.89 -8.76 9.90
C PRO A 86 3.11 -9.34 9.18
N ASP A 87 2.99 -10.56 8.63
CA ASP A 87 4.05 -11.25 7.89
C ASP A 87 4.07 -10.88 6.40
N ALA A 88 3.19 -10.00 5.96
CA ALA A 88 3.13 -9.47 4.61
C ALA A 88 3.72 -8.05 4.59
N SER A 89 4.91 -7.89 4.01
CA SER A 89 5.67 -6.62 4.02
C SER A 89 4.96 -5.50 3.28
N GLU A 90 4.14 -5.83 2.28
CA GLU A 90 3.39 -4.87 1.49
C GLU A 90 2.49 -3.96 2.34
N TRP A 91 1.96 -4.44 3.46
CA TRP A 91 1.08 -3.63 4.33
C TRP A 91 1.86 -2.66 5.22
N TRP A 92 3.08 -3.01 5.57
CA TRP A 92 4.00 -2.10 6.25
C TRP A 92 4.42 -0.96 5.31
N ILE A 93 4.73 -1.30 4.07
CA ILE A 93 5.11 -0.35 3.03
C ILE A 93 3.92 0.58 2.72
N ALA A 94 2.70 0.03 2.57
CA ALA A 94 1.50 0.82 2.34
C ALA A 94 1.20 1.78 3.50
N GLU A 95 1.38 1.36 4.76
CA GLU A 95 1.23 2.24 5.93
C GLU A 95 2.27 3.36 5.92
N ALA A 96 3.54 3.05 5.67
CA ALA A 96 4.60 4.04 5.60
C ALA A 96 4.37 5.04 4.44
N TYR A 97 3.91 4.55 3.30
CA TYR A 97 3.57 5.39 2.15
C TYR A 97 2.44 6.37 2.46
N ALA A 98 1.38 5.91 3.11
CA ALA A 98 0.27 6.76 3.53
C ALA A 98 0.69 7.76 4.62
N LEU A 99 1.49 7.33 5.62
CA LEU A 99 2.03 8.19 6.67
C LEU A 99 2.86 9.34 6.13
N ARG A 100 3.74 9.06 5.17
CA ARG A 100 4.58 10.08 4.53
C ARG A 100 3.75 11.21 3.93
N ARG A 101 2.57 10.90 3.43
CA ARG A 101 1.69 11.85 2.75
C ARG A 101 0.66 12.51 3.65
N SER A 102 0.16 11.79 4.66
CA SER A 102 -0.87 12.29 5.57
C SER A 102 -0.33 12.93 6.86
N GLU A 103 0.84 12.51 7.31
CA GLU A 103 1.40 12.95 8.59
C GLU A 103 2.84 13.48 8.41
N SER A 104 3.83 12.56 8.42
CA SER A 104 5.24 12.93 8.30
C SER A 104 6.10 11.79 7.77
N MET A 105 7.23 12.17 7.17
CA MET A 105 8.26 11.21 6.76
C MET A 105 8.90 10.50 7.98
N GLU A 106 8.94 11.15 9.14
CA GLU A 106 9.49 10.57 10.36
C GLU A 106 8.63 9.40 10.85
N SER A 107 7.30 9.59 10.94
CA SER A 107 6.36 8.52 11.29
C SER A 107 6.43 7.36 10.30
N ALA A 108 6.54 7.65 9.00
CA ALA A 108 6.73 6.64 7.96
C ALA A 108 8.03 5.85 8.16
N ARG A 109 9.13 6.54 8.49
CA ARG A 109 10.43 5.92 8.73
C ARG A 109 10.39 4.98 9.94
N GLU A 110 9.75 5.37 11.03
CA GLU A 110 9.61 4.52 12.22
C GLU A 110 8.90 3.20 11.89
N VAL A 111 7.81 3.25 11.14
CA VAL A 111 7.11 2.05 10.67
C VAL A 111 8.02 1.15 9.84
N LEU A 112 8.82 1.71 8.92
CA LEU A 112 9.73 0.92 8.10
C LEU A 112 10.92 0.34 8.88
N LEU A 113 11.40 1.02 9.92
CA LEU A 113 12.43 0.46 10.81
C LEU A 113 11.90 -0.73 11.63
N ASP A 114 10.63 -0.71 12.00
CA ASP A 114 10.00 -1.86 12.64
C ASP A 114 9.72 -2.99 11.63
N ALA A 115 9.34 -2.64 10.40
CA ALA A 115 9.18 -3.59 9.31
C ALA A 115 10.49 -4.32 8.98
N GLU A 116 11.64 -3.60 8.94
CA GLU A 116 12.95 -4.17 8.65
C GLU A 116 13.34 -5.28 9.63
N LYS A 117 12.96 -5.17 10.91
CA LYS A 117 13.24 -6.19 11.93
C LYS A 117 12.54 -7.53 11.63
N ARG A 118 11.40 -7.48 10.94
CA ARG A 118 10.59 -8.65 10.60
C ARG A 118 10.85 -9.15 9.19
N HIS A 119 11.12 -8.24 8.28
CA HIS A 119 11.29 -8.46 6.85
C HIS A 119 12.71 -8.07 6.42
N VAL A 120 13.69 -8.78 6.99
CA VAL A 120 15.13 -8.45 6.88
C VAL A 120 15.61 -8.41 5.42
N ASP A 121 15.03 -9.26 4.57
CA ASP A 121 15.43 -9.43 3.16
C ASP A 121 14.45 -8.78 2.19
N ASP A 122 13.64 -7.81 2.64
CA ASP A 122 12.78 -7.06 1.75
C ASP A 122 13.51 -5.86 1.13
N PRO A 123 13.78 -5.88 -0.19
CA PRO A 123 14.52 -4.80 -0.84
C PRO A 123 13.73 -3.49 -0.91
N CYS A 124 12.38 -3.54 -0.96
CA CYS A 124 11.54 -2.36 -1.02
C CYS A 124 11.58 -1.57 0.30
N ILE A 125 11.60 -2.26 1.44
CA ILE A 125 11.76 -1.63 2.76
C ILE A 125 13.12 -0.91 2.82
N LYS A 126 14.21 -1.59 2.44
CA LYS A 126 15.56 -1.01 2.43
C LYS A 126 15.64 0.20 1.50
N TYR A 127 15.06 0.09 0.32
CA TYR A 127 15.02 1.19 -0.64
C TYR A 127 14.31 2.43 -0.07
N ASN A 128 13.12 2.26 0.51
CA ASN A 128 12.40 3.38 1.13
C ASN A 128 13.16 3.99 2.31
N LEU A 129 13.84 3.16 3.14
CA LEU A 129 14.70 3.66 4.21
C LEU A 129 15.91 4.44 3.68
N SER A 130 16.43 4.08 2.50
CA SER A 130 17.44 4.87 1.79
C SER A 130 16.90 6.24 1.41
N CYS A 131 15.76 6.29 0.73
CA CYS A 131 15.10 7.53 0.34
C CYS A 131 14.88 8.46 1.55
N TYR A 132 14.32 7.95 2.63
CA TYR A 132 14.06 8.75 3.84
C TYR A 132 15.34 9.21 4.53
N SER A 133 16.40 8.41 4.50
CA SER A 133 17.70 8.80 5.05
C SER A 133 18.37 9.89 4.21
N CYS A 134 18.31 9.79 2.88
CA CYS A 134 18.82 10.79 1.95
C CYS A 134 18.11 12.14 2.14
N ARG A 135 16.78 12.14 2.20
CA ARG A 135 15.97 13.34 2.44
C ARG A 135 16.26 14.02 3.79
N LYS A 136 16.80 13.28 4.76
CA LYS A 136 17.27 13.81 6.05
C LYS A 136 18.73 14.30 5.99
N GLY A 137 19.41 14.17 4.88
CA GLY A 137 20.84 14.49 4.71
C GLY A 137 21.80 13.44 5.27
N ASP A 138 21.31 12.29 5.75
CA ASP A 138 22.16 11.18 6.21
C ASP A 138 22.56 10.29 5.01
N ILE A 139 23.41 10.84 4.17
CA ILE A 139 23.89 10.20 2.94
C ILE A 139 24.58 8.87 3.21
N LYS A 140 25.30 8.75 4.31
CA LYS A 140 26.01 7.52 4.68
C LYS A 140 25.01 6.37 4.95
N THR A 141 23.99 6.63 5.74
CA THR A 141 22.93 5.64 6.02
C THR A 141 22.11 5.34 4.77
N ALA A 142 21.79 6.37 3.98
CA ALA A 142 21.09 6.22 2.71
C ALA A 142 21.83 5.28 1.76
N LEU A 143 23.13 5.51 1.56
CA LEU A 143 23.95 4.66 0.68
C LEU A 143 24.00 3.21 1.18
N ARG A 144 24.16 2.99 2.48
CA ARG A 144 24.16 1.65 3.06
C ARG A 144 22.85 0.90 2.77
N TYR A 145 21.72 1.54 2.96
CA TYR A 145 20.41 0.96 2.68
C TYR A 145 20.19 0.71 1.19
N LEU A 146 20.61 1.66 0.34
CA LEU A 146 20.47 1.49 -1.10
C LEU A 146 21.30 0.29 -1.62
N LEU A 147 22.57 0.18 -1.21
CA LEU A 147 23.40 -0.94 -1.61
C LEU A 147 22.81 -2.28 -1.16
N ALA A 148 22.27 -2.36 0.06
CA ALA A 148 21.58 -3.54 0.54
C ALA A 148 20.30 -3.86 -0.25
N ALA A 149 19.56 -2.85 -0.71
CA ALA A 149 18.40 -3.06 -1.58
C ALA A 149 18.82 -3.57 -2.98
N VAL A 150 19.88 -3.01 -3.53
CA VAL A 150 20.43 -3.41 -4.85
C VAL A 150 21.01 -4.83 -4.82
N GLU A 151 21.64 -5.23 -3.71
CA GLU A 151 22.14 -6.61 -3.53
C GLU A 151 21.00 -7.63 -3.58
N LEU A 152 19.84 -7.29 -3.03
CA LEU A 152 18.64 -8.14 -3.04
C LEU A 152 17.88 -8.09 -4.38
N ASP A 153 17.88 -6.93 -5.05
CA ASP A 153 17.18 -6.74 -6.32
C ASP A 153 17.85 -5.62 -7.13
N ALA A 154 18.52 -6.01 -8.20
CA ALA A 154 19.31 -5.10 -9.05
C ALA A 154 18.49 -3.98 -9.72
N LYS A 155 17.15 -4.12 -9.85
CA LYS A 155 16.28 -3.07 -10.43
C LYS A 155 16.42 -1.74 -9.70
N TYR A 156 16.78 -1.75 -8.41
CA TYR A 156 16.95 -0.55 -7.61
C TYR A 156 18.16 0.30 -8.02
N LYS A 157 19.11 -0.24 -8.79
CA LYS A 157 20.19 0.58 -9.40
C LYS A 157 19.63 1.66 -10.31
N LYS A 158 18.78 1.23 -11.26
CA LYS A 158 18.15 2.16 -12.22
C LYS A 158 17.20 3.11 -11.53
N LEU A 159 16.32 2.56 -10.69
CA LEU A 159 15.32 3.35 -9.96
C LEU A 159 15.97 4.46 -9.14
N ALA A 160 17.10 4.20 -8.49
CA ALA A 160 17.79 5.17 -7.64
C ALA A 160 18.34 6.39 -8.40
N LEU A 161 18.62 6.27 -9.68
CA LEU A 161 19.10 7.39 -10.50
C LEU A 161 17.96 8.30 -10.98
N GLU A 162 16.73 7.76 -11.04
CA GLU A 162 15.53 8.44 -11.49
C GLU A 162 14.75 9.06 -10.32
N ASP A 163 14.98 8.55 -9.08
CA ASP A 163 14.23 8.95 -7.88
C ASP A 163 14.68 10.33 -7.36
N GLU A 164 13.73 11.23 -7.22
CA GLU A 164 13.97 12.60 -6.70
C GLU A 164 14.39 12.59 -5.23
N ASP A 165 13.99 11.59 -4.45
CA ASP A 165 14.39 11.45 -3.05
C ASP A 165 15.88 11.15 -2.90
N LEU A 166 16.53 10.65 -3.95
CA LEU A 166 17.94 10.29 -3.96
C LEU A 166 18.83 11.25 -4.78
N VAL A 167 18.27 12.39 -5.21
CA VAL A 167 18.99 13.37 -6.05
C VAL A 167 20.33 13.81 -5.46
N GLU A 168 20.43 13.96 -4.14
CA GLU A 168 21.66 14.36 -3.45
C GLU A 168 22.76 13.29 -3.50
N MET A 169 22.38 12.04 -3.79
CA MET A 169 23.31 10.92 -3.93
C MET A 169 23.71 10.65 -5.38
N ARG A 170 23.07 11.26 -6.36
CA ARG A 170 23.21 10.92 -7.79
C ARG A 170 24.64 10.91 -8.27
N GLU A 171 25.45 11.92 -7.92
CA GLU A 171 26.88 11.97 -8.29
C GLU A 171 27.68 10.80 -7.68
N VAL A 172 27.38 10.44 -6.44
CA VAL A 172 28.04 9.31 -5.76
C VAL A 172 27.65 8.01 -6.42
N LEU A 173 26.38 7.83 -6.78
CA LEU A 173 25.88 6.64 -7.43
C LEU A 173 26.50 6.43 -8.81
N LEU A 174 26.63 7.50 -9.61
CA LEU A 174 27.33 7.44 -10.91
C LEU A 174 28.80 7.03 -10.76
N LYS A 175 29.51 7.55 -9.76
CA LYS A 175 30.89 7.15 -9.44
C LYS A 175 31.02 5.69 -9.00
N LEU A 176 29.96 5.12 -8.44
CA LEU A 176 29.88 3.71 -8.05
C LEU A 176 29.42 2.78 -9.19
N GLY A 177 29.28 3.31 -10.41
CA GLY A 177 28.90 2.53 -11.57
C GLY A 177 27.40 2.27 -11.73
N PHE A 178 26.56 3.06 -11.07
CA PHE A 178 25.13 3.04 -11.37
C PHE A 178 24.91 3.67 -12.74
N SER A 179 24.11 3.02 -13.60
CA SER A 179 23.77 3.53 -14.92
C SER A 179 22.27 3.36 -15.19
N THR A 180 21.73 4.22 -16.04
CA THR A 180 20.35 4.10 -16.54
C THR A 180 20.26 3.10 -17.71
N GLU A 181 21.39 2.73 -18.30
CA GLU A 181 21.47 1.74 -19.38
C GLU A 181 21.28 0.34 -18.80
N SER A 182 20.41 -0.44 -19.40
CA SER A 182 20.28 -1.88 -19.09
C SER A 182 21.61 -2.56 -19.46
N GLU A 183 22.20 -3.28 -18.51
CA GLU A 183 23.29 -4.19 -18.88
C GLU A 183 22.76 -5.14 -19.98
N PRO A 184 23.50 -5.34 -21.09
CA PRO A 184 23.07 -6.29 -22.10
C PRO A 184 22.96 -7.67 -21.45
N ASP A 185 21.83 -8.36 -21.69
CA ASP A 185 21.64 -9.76 -21.31
C ASP A 185 22.86 -10.57 -21.79
N GLU A 186 23.72 -10.97 -20.87
CA GLU A 186 24.74 -11.96 -21.17
C GLU A 186 24.06 -13.32 -21.34
N SER A 187 23.71 -13.61 -22.60
CA SER A 187 23.14 -14.89 -23.05
C SER A 187 24.22 -15.97 -23.16
#